data_085d179b93a6815be74dd5aaa1901259
#
_entry.id   085d179b93a6815be74dd5aaa1901259
#
_cell.length_a   1.000
_cell.length_b   1.000
_cell.length_c   1.000
_cell.angle_alpha   90.00
_cell.angle_beta   90.00
_cell.angle_gamma   90.00
#
_symmetry.space_group_name_H-M   'P 1'
#
loop_
_entity.id
_entity.type
_entity.pdbx_description
1 polymer ?
#
loop_
_entity_poly.entity_id
_entity_poly.type
_entity_poly.pdbx_seq_one_letter_code
_entity_poly.pdbx_strand_id
1 'polypeptide(L)'
;MTATTVVMLLLMGCGGGFLAGLLGVGGGMVLVPFLVMLFDHAGHDPAMVVQTALATALATIMFTSLSSMRAHHRKGAVQWNLVWLLAPGILVGGQLGSRIVAWLPGQVLAVAFALFVGWMGSRMLRGARRVEPDVPARLPGRLGLAAVGTGIGVLSALFGAGGGFVTVPFLNSRGVPLPKAIATSAACGFPIAFSGTLGYMVMGWWQGLPGGALAYLDLRALFTVVPMSMLFAPVGAY
;
A
#
# COMPACT_ATOMS: atom_id res chain seq x y z
N MET A 1 8.06 -17.60 17.14
CA MET A 1 8.76 -16.31 16.89
C MET A 1 9.70 -16.05 18.04
N THR A 2 10.95 -15.68 17.76
CA THR A 2 11.92 -15.27 18.79
C THR A 2 11.58 -13.88 19.34
N ALA A 3 12.03 -13.55 20.55
CA ALA A 3 11.82 -12.20 21.10
C ALA A 3 12.39 -11.11 20.19
N THR A 4 13.53 -11.37 19.57
CA THR A 4 14.17 -10.47 18.58
C THR A 4 13.25 -10.19 17.39
N THR A 5 12.60 -11.21 16.84
CA THR A 5 11.64 -11.07 15.73
C THR A 5 10.46 -10.17 16.10
N VAL A 6 9.91 -10.34 17.30
CA VAL A 6 8.82 -9.52 17.81
C VAL A 6 9.24 -8.05 17.93
N VAL A 7 10.40 -7.79 18.52
CA VAL A 7 10.94 -6.42 18.65
C VAL A 7 11.14 -5.77 17.28
N MET A 8 11.71 -6.50 16.32
CA MET A 8 11.89 -6.00 14.95
C MET A 8 10.57 -5.65 14.29
N LEU A 9 9.53 -6.49 14.42
CA LEU A 9 8.20 -6.23 13.88
C LEU A 9 7.53 -5.00 14.54
N LEU A 10 7.70 -4.81 15.84
CA LEU A 10 7.19 -3.63 16.54
C LEU A 10 7.87 -2.35 16.06
N LEU A 11 9.21 -2.36 15.92
CA LEU A 11 9.95 -1.22 15.39
C LEU A 11 9.55 -0.88 13.95
N MET A 12 9.34 -1.91 13.11
CA MET A 12 8.84 -1.74 11.75
C MET A 12 7.41 -1.22 11.72
N GLY A 13 6.56 -1.64 12.66
CA GLY A 13 5.23 -1.08 12.84
C GLY A 13 5.29 0.42 13.15
N CYS A 14 6.18 0.85 14.05
CA CYS A 14 6.38 2.26 14.38
C CYS A 14 6.86 3.06 13.15
N GLY A 15 7.94 2.62 12.49
CA GLY A 15 8.51 3.32 11.34
C GLY A 15 7.57 3.30 10.13
N GLY A 16 7.00 2.15 9.80
CA GLY A 16 6.03 2.00 8.71
C GLY A 16 4.76 2.82 8.94
N GLY A 17 4.23 2.84 10.16
CA GLY A 17 3.09 3.65 10.55
C GLY A 17 3.37 5.15 10.43
N PHE A 18 4.49 5.61 10.96
CA PHE A 18 4.92 7.02 10.85
C PHE A 18 5.05 7.46 9.39
N LEU A 19 5.75 6.68 8.56
CA LEU A 19 5.88 6.97 7.12
C LEU A 19 4.55 6.88 6.38
N ALA A 20 3.66 5.98 6.78
CA ALA A 20 2.31 5.88 6.24
C ALA A 20 1.51 7.17 6.46
N GLY A 21 1.62 7.75 7.67
CA GLY A 21 0.99 9.03 8.01
C GLY A 21 1.60 10.19 7.26
N LEU A 22 2.93 10.29 7.27
CA LEU A 22 3.68 11.41 6.69
C LEU A 22 3.52 11.50 5.17
N LEU A 23 3.63 10.38 4.47
CA LEU A 23 3.65 10.33 3.00
C LEU A 23 2.31 9.95 2.37
N GLY A 24 1.34 9.50 3.17
CA GLY A 24 0.07 8.97 2.66
C GLY A 24 0.21 7.68 1.85
N VAL A 25 1.29 6.92 2.07
CA VAL A 25 1.71 5.77 1.23
C VAL A 25 1.28 4.43 1.83
N GLY A 26 0.77 4.42 3.06
CA GLY A 26 0.37 3.21 3.76
C GLY A 26 1.52 2.39 4.37
N GLY A 27 2.79 2.82 4.22
CA GLY A 27 3.97 2.16 4.84
C GLY A 27 4.43 0.85 4.19
N GLY A 28 3.70 0.31 3.22
CA GLY A 28 3.96 -1.01 2.62
C GLY A 28 5.30 -1.15 1.92
N MET A 29 5.78 -0.09 1.28
CA MET A 29 7.08 -0.12 0.60
C MET A 29 8.26 -0.40 1.53
N VAL A 30 8.14 -0.04 2.81
CA VAL A 30 9.14 -0.36 3.83
C VAL A 30 8.86 -1.72 4.44
N LEU A 31 7.58 -2.04 4.67
CA LEU A 31 7.18 -3.30 5.28
C LEU A 31 7.49 -4.52 4.39
N VAL A 32 7.23 -4.44 3.07
CA VAL A 32 7.39 -5.58 2.17
C VAL A 32 8.81 -6.15 2.15
N PRO A 33 9.88 -5.37 1.84
CA PRO A 33 11.23 -5.94 1.81
C PRO A 33 11.66 -6.48 3.17
N PHE A 34 11.23 -5.82 4.25
CA PHE A 34 11.53 -6.28 5.59
C PHE A 34 10.82 -7.60 5.93
N LEU A 35 9.52 -7.71 5.58
CA LEU A 35 8.79 -8.95 5.79
C LEU A 35 9.36 -10.10 4.94
N VAL A 36 9.80 -9.82 3.70
CA VAL A 36 10.48 -10.82 2.87
C VAL A 36 11.72 -11.34 3.57
N MET A 37 12.60 -10.46 4.06
CA MET A 37 13.81 -10.87 4.77
C MET A 37 13.48 -11.65 6.06
N LEU A 38 12.46 -11.21 6.79
CA LEU A 38 12.05 -11.84 8.04
C LEU A 38 11.48 -13.25 7.79
N PHE A 39 10.62 -13.41 6.80
CA PHE A 39 9.97 -14.68 6.47
C PHE A 39 10.95 -15.68 5.87
N ASP A 40 11.91 -15.22 5.08
CA ASP A 40 13.00 -16.03 4.56
C ASP A 40 13.84 -16.61 5.70
N HIS A 41 14.26 -15.76 6.66
CA HIS A 41 14.97 -16.21 7.86
C HIS A 41 14.13 -17.10 8.81
N ALA A 42 12.82 -16.93 8.80
CA ALA A 42 11.91 -17.75 9.60
C ALA A 42 11.62 -19.13 8.97
N GLY A 43 12.16 -19.42 7.79
CA GLY A 43 12.02 -20.71 7.09
C GLY A 43 10.67 -20.87 6.39
N HIS A 44 10.03 -19.79 5.96
CA HIS A 44 8.86 -19.86 5.07
C HIS A 44 9.25 -20.43 3.72
N ASP A 45 8.28 -21.03 3.02
CA ASP A 45 8.50 -21.58 1.69
C ASP A 45 9.03 -20.48 0.74
N PRO A 46 10.25 -20.65 0.19
CA PRO A 46 10.86 -19.67 -0.71
C PRO A 46 9.99 -19.33 -1.94
N ALA A 47 9.14 -20.26 -2.36
CA ALA A 47 8.22 -20.05 -3.47
C ALA A 47 7.11 -19.04 -3.15
N MET A 48 6.76 -18.88 -1.87
CA MET A 48 5.62 -18.06 -1.43
C MET A 48 6.02 -16.87 -0.52
N VAL A 49 7.28 -16.75 -0.12
CA VAL A 49 7.76 -15.70 0.81
C VAL A 49 7.35 -14.30 0.35
N VAL A 50 7.55 -13.98 -0.94
CA VAL A 50 7.25 -12.64 -1.48
C VAL A 50 5.75 -12.37 -1.47
N GLN A 51 4.94 -13.34 -1.91
CA GLN A 51 3.49 -13.22 -1.93
C GLN A 51 2.93 -13.08 -0.51
N THR A 52 3.47 -13.86 0.45
CA THR A 52 3.08 -13.78 1.87
C THR A 52 3.45 -12.42 2.47
N ALA A 53 4.61 -11.89 2.15
CA ALA A 53 5.03 -10.55 2.59
C ALA A 53 4.12 -9.46 2.02
N LEU A 54 3.78 -9.54 0.72
CA LEU A 54 2.87 -8.59 0.07
C LEU A 54 1.46 -8.61 0.66
N ALA A 55 0.89 -9.79 0.84
CA ALA A 55 -0.44 -9.96 1.41
C ALA A 55 -0.51 -9.47 2.86
N THR A 56 0.49 -9.83 3.68
CA THR A 56 0.58 -9.40 5.09
C THR A 56 0.80 -7.89 5.20
N ALA A 57 1.62 -7.29 4.32
CA ALA A 57 1.79 -5.84 4.25
C ALA A 57 0.49 -5.14 3.88
N LEU A 58 -0.24 -5.61 2.85
CA LEU A 58 -1.54 -5.05 2.46
C LEU A 58 -2.56 -5.16 3.61
N ALA A 59 -2.63 -6.31 4.28
CA ALA A 59 -3.50 -6.46 5.44
C ALA A 59 -3.13 -5.47 6.57
N THR A 60 -1.85 -5.23 6.80
CA THR A 60 -1.39 -4.20 7.77
C THR A 60 -1.80 -2.80 7.32
N ILE A 61 -1.64 -2.47 6.04
CA ILE A 61 -2.01 -1.17 5.47
C ILE A 61 -3.51 -0.91 5.63
N MET A 62 -4.36 -1.91 5.56
CA MET A 62 -5.81 -1.74 5.75
C MET A 62 -6.12 -1.06 7.09
N PHE A 63 -5.47 -1.47 8.16
CA PHE A 63 -5.64 -0.88 9.49
C PHE A 63 -4.90 0.45 9.64
N THR A 64 -3.66 0.52 9.16
CA THR A 64 -2.84 1.72 9.23
C THR A 64 -3.45 2.87 8.45
N SER A 65 -4.03 2.60 7.26
CA SER A 65 -4.70 3.60 6.43
C SER A 65 -5.95 4.17 7.09
N LEU A 66 -6.70 3.38 7.86
CA LEU A 66 -7.84 3.89 8.65
C LEU A 66 -7.39 4.92 9.68
N SER A 67 -6.28 4.65 10.38
CA SER A 67 -5.72 5.56 11.36
C SER A 67 -5.20 6.84 10.71
N SER A 68 -4.41 6.71 9.64
CA SER A 68 -3.88 7.83 8.85
C SER A 68 -5.00 8.68 8.23
N MET A 69 -5.99 8.03 7.59
CA MET A 69 -7.15 8.68 6.99
C MET A 69 -7.93 9.53 8.01
N ARG A 70 -8.16 8.99 9.23
CA ARG A 70 -8.83 9.75 10.30
C ARG A 70 -8.05 11.00 10.70
N ALA A 71 -6.72 10.91 10.82
CA ALA A 71 -5.87 12.04 11.15
C ALA A 71 -5.95 13.14 10.07
N HIS A 72 -5.81 12.77 8.80
CA HIS A 72 -5.92 13.68 7.67
C HIS A 72 -7.35 14.24 7.48
N HIS A 73 -8.38 13.43 7.75
CA HIS A 73 -9.78 13.88 7.69
C HIS A 73 -10.06 14.98 8.72
N ARG A 74 -9.58 14.83 9.95
CA ARG A 74 -9.73 15.85 11.00
C ARG A 74 -9.11 17.20 10.62
N LYS A 75 -8.09 17.18 9.76
CA LYS A 75 -7.47 18.39 9.20
C LYS A 75 -8.22 18.98 7.99
N GLY A 76 -9.33 18.36 7.55
CA GLY A 76 -10.09 18.78 6.38
C GLY A 76 -9.33 18.65 5.04
N ALA A 77 -8.21 17.91 5.01
CA ALA A 77 -7.35 17.83 3.83
C ALA A 77 -7.78 16.75 2.81
N VAL A 78 -8.65 15.80 3.19
CA VAL A 78 -9.09 14.70 2.33
C VAL A 78 -10.13 15.17 1.31
N GLN A 79 -9.88 14.94 0.03
CA GLN A 79 -10.83 15.20 -1.04
C GLN A 79 -11.69 13.94 -1.32
N TRP A 80 -12.77 13.78 -0.55
CA TRP A 80 -13.64 12.59 -0.63
C TRP A 80 -14.23 12.34 -2.02
N ASN A 81 -14.52 13.40 -2.79
CA ASN A 81 -15.01 13.25 -4.16
C ASN A 81 -14.03 12.47 -5.04
N LEU A 82 -12.71 12.70 -4.87
CA LEU A 82 -11.69 11.97 -5.62
C LEU A 82 -11.55 10.54 -5.12
N VAL A 83 -11.65 10.32 -3.81
CA VAL A 83 -11.63 8.97 -3.22
C VAL A 83 -12.73 8.12 -3.81
N TRP A 84 -13.98 8.62 -3.82
CA TRP A 84 -15.12 7.88 -4.35
C TRP A 84 -15.05 7.63 -5.87
N LEU A 85 -14.42 8.52 -6.64
CA LEU A 85 -14.24 8.35 -8.07
C LEU A 85 -13.12 7.37 -8.41
N LEU A 86 -12.08 7.29 -7.58
CA LEU A 86 -10.96 6.35 -7.75
C LEU A 86 -11.29 4.95 -7.19
N ALA A 87 -12.07 4.87 -6.12
CA ALA A 87 -12.32 3.64 -5.37
C ALA A 87 -12.86 2.47 -6.23
N PRO A 88 -13.85 2.63 -7.12
CA PRO A 88 -14.34 1.52 -7.95
C PRO A 88 -13.23 0.91 -8.82
N GLY A 89 -12.44 1.78 -9.46
CA GLY A 89 -11.29 1.34 -10.24
C GLY A 89 -10.23 0.63 -9.39
N ILE A 90 -9.93 1.19 -8.21
CA ILE A 90 -8.99 0.61 -7.24
C ILE A 90 -9.43 -0.80 -6.83
N LEU A 91 -10.71 -1.00 -6.54
CA LEU A 91 -11.24 -2.31 -6.15
C LEU A 91 -11.07 -3.34 -7.27
N VAL A 92 -11.41 -2.98 -8.49
CA VAL A 92 -11.20 -3.85 -9.66
C VAL A 92 -9.71 -4.12 -9.88
N GLY A 93 -8.89 -3.07 -9.84
CA GLY A 93 -7.45 -3.16 -10.05
C GLY A 93 -6.74 -4.03 -9.01
N GLY A 94 -7.13 -3.93 -7.74
CA GLY A 94 -6.56 -4.75 -6.68
C GLY A 94 -6.84 -6.25 -6.87
N GLN A 95 -8.05 -6.60 -7.32
CA GLN A 95 -8.40 -7.99 -7.67
C GLN A 95 -7.61 -8.50 -8.88
N LEU A 96 -7.44 -7.67 -9.91
CA LEU A 96 -6.65 -8.04 -11.08
C LEU A 96 -5.17 -8.19 -10.73
N GLY A 97 -4.62 -7.26 -9.95
CA GLY A 97 -3.22 -7.28 -9.54
C GLY A 97 -2.86 -8.51 -8.69
N SER A 98 -3.69 -8.87 -7.72
CA SER A 98 -3.47 -10.06 -6.89
C SER A 98 -3.51 -11.35 -7.69
N ARG A 99 -4.38 -11.44 -8.71
CA ARG A 99 -4.38 -12.58 -9.65
C ARG A 99 -3.10 -12.67 -10.46
N ILE A 100 -2.61 -11.53 -10.97
CA ILE A 100 -1.34 -11.48 -11.71
C ILE A 100 -0.20 -11.98 -10.81
N VAL A 101 -0.12 -11.51 -9.57
CA VAL A 101 0.92 -11.93 -8.61
C VAL A 101 0.89 -13.42 -8.34
N ALA A 102 -0.28 -14.02 -8.23
CA ALA A 102 -0.43 -15.44 -7.94
C ALA A 102 0.16 -16.37 -9.02
N TRP A 103 0.34 -15.85 -10.25
CA TRP A 103 0.96 -16.57 -11.37
C TRP A 103 2.41 -16.23 -11.58
N LEU A 104 2.94 -15.21 -10.88
CA LEU A 104 4.32 -14.76 -11.05
C LEU A 104 5.27 -15.45 -10.04
N PRO A 105 6.42 -15.94 -10.51
CA PRO A 105 7.47 -16.41 -9.60
C PRO A 105 7.93 -15.30 -8.65
N GLY A 106 8.19 -15.65 -7.39
CA GLY A 106 8.61 -14.67 -6.37
C GLY A 106 9.84 -13.85 -6.76
N GLN A 107 10.80 -14.46 -7.49
CA GLN A 107 12.00 -13.76 -7.99
C GLN A 107 11.64 -12.64 -8.99
N VAL A 108 10.73 -12.91 -9.93
CA VAL A 108 10.28 -11.91 -10.91
C VAL A 108 9.60 -10.75 -10.18
N LEU A 109 8.80 -11.07 -9.18
CA LEU A 109 8.08 -10.10 -8.36
C LEU A 109 9.05 -9.24 -7.54
N ALA A 110 10.09 -9.83 -6.94
CA ALA A 110 11.12 -9.11 -6.19
C ALA A 110 11.92 -8.15 -7.09
N VAL A 111 12.32 -8.59 -8.28
CA VAL A 111 13.02 -7.74 -9.26
C VAL A 111 12.11 -6.60 -9.73
N ALA A 112 10.86 -6.91 -10.09
CA ALA A 112 9.88 -5.90 -10.50
C ALA A 112 9.63 -4.86 -9.39
N PHE A 113 9.54 -5.31 -8.13
CA PHE A 113 9.43 -4.43 -6.97
C PHE A 113 10.65 -3.50 -6.84
N ALA A 114 11.87 -4.05 -6.93
CA ALA A 114 13.10 -3.26 -6.82
C ALA A 114 13.20 -2.20 -7.91
N LEU A 115 12.89 -2.58 -9.17
CA LEU A 115 12.86 -1.65 -10.31
C LEU A 115 11.79 -0.56 -10.12
N PHE A 116 10.60 -0.94 -9.65
CA PHE A 116 9.51 0.01 -9.38
C PHE A 116 9.90 1.01 -8.29
N VAL A 117 10.46 0.54 -7.18
CA VAL A 117 10.92 1.41 -6.08
C VAL A 117 12.03 2.35 -6.55
N GLY A 118 13.03 1.82 -7.27
CA GLY A 118 14.12 2.61 -7.83
C GLY A 118 13.63 3.68 -8.82
N TRP A 119 12.72 3.32 -9.72
CA TRP A 119 12.10 4.24 -10.67
C TRP A 119 11.29 5.33 -9.95
N MET A 120 10.44 4.94 -8.99
CA MET A 120 9.64 5.90 -8.22
C MET A 120 10.50 6.82 -7.36
N GLY A 121 11.51 6.26 -6.67
CA GLY A 121 12.46 7.07 -5.89
C GLY A 121 13.19 8.09 -6.76
N SER A 122 13.68 7.67 -7.94
CA SER A 122 14.34 8.57 -8.90
C SER A 122 13.39 9.67 -9.41
N ARG A 123 12.12 9.32 -9.62
CA ARG A 123 11.11 10.27 -10.08
C ARG A 123 10.73 11.28 -9.00
N MET A 124 10.64 10.85 -7.74
CA MET A 124 10.40 11.76 -6.61
C MET A 124 11.58 12.72 -6.41
N LEU A 125 12.81 12.26 -6.53
CA LEU A 125 14.00 13.12 -6.45
C LEU A 125 14.07 14.15 -7.59
N ARG A 126 13.68 13.75 -8.81
CA ARG A 126 13.64 14.66 -9.98
C ARG A 126 12.41 15.55 -10.02
N GLY A 127 11.32 15.12 -9.41
CA GLY A 127 9.98 15.72 -9.55
C GLY A 127 9.57 16.64 -8.41
N ALA A 128 10.50 17.10 -7.55
CA ALA A 128 10.24 18.09 -6.51
C ALA A 128 9.95 19.51 -7.07
N ARG A 129 9.41 19.60 -8.30
CA ARG A 129 8.85 20.86 -8.81
C ARG A 129 7.57 21.13 -8.01
N ARG A 130 7.63 22.21 -7.20
CA ARG A 130 6.45 22.79 -6.58
C ARG A 130 5.45 23.09 -7.70
N VAL A 131 4.30 22.44 -7.69
CA VAL A 131 3.16 22.90 -8.47
C VAL A 131 2.75 24.21 -7.84
N GLU A 132 2.80 25.31 -8.63
CA GLU A 132 2.32 26.61 -8.17
C GLU A 132 0.84 26.49 -7.78
N PRO A 133 0.43 27.17 -6.68
CA PRO A 133 -0.92 27.02 -6.10
C PRO A 133 -2.06 27.44 -7.03
N ASP A 134 -1.79 28.16 -8.11
CA ASP A 134 -2.78 28.81 -8.98
C ASP A 134 -3.15 28.07 -10.25
N VAL A 135 -2.66 26.85 -10.48
CA VAL A 135 -3.07 26.07 -11.63
C VAL A 135 -4.35 25.30 -11.30
N PRO A 136 -5.48 25.57 -11.99
CA PRO A 136 -6.71 24.84 -11.73
C PRO A 136 -6.51 23.34 -12.00
N ALA A 137 -6.98 22.50 -11.06
CA ALA A 137 -6.83 21.05 -11.13
C ALA A 137 -7.49 20.50 -12.42
N ARG A 138 -6.68 19.97 -13.34
CA ARG A 138 -7.13 19.34 -14.59
C ARG A 138 -7.26 17.83 -14.40
N LEU A 139 -8.32 17.39 -13.75
CA LEU A 139 -8.59 15.99 -13.50
C LEU A 139 -9.30 15.36 -14.72
N PRO A 140 -9.01 14.09 -15.05
CA PRO A 140 -9.78 13.34 -16.02
C PRO A 140 -11.25 13.23 -15.64
N GLY A 141 -12.14 12.99 -16.58
CA GLY A 141 -13.54 12.70 -16.31
C GLY A 141 -13.70 11.42 -15.44
N ARG A 142 -14.93 11.14 -15.02
CA ARG A 142 -15.23 10.01 -14.09
C ARG A 142 -14.66 8.67 -14.55
N LEU A 143 -14.82 8.33 -15.84
CA LEU A 143 -14.27 7.10 -16.42
C LEU A 143 -12.73 7.11 -16.43
N GLY A 144 -12.12 8.26 -16.72
CA GLY A 144 -10.67 8.41 -16.67
C GLY A 144 -10.10 8.23 -15.27
N LEU A 145 -10.79 8.76 -14.24
CA LEU A 145 -10.40 8.54 -12.84
C LEU A 145 -10.57 7.08 -12.42
N ALA A 146 -11.63 6.40 -12.84
CA ALA A 146 -11.81 4.97 -12.59
C ALA A 146 -10.69 4.15 -13.27
N ALA A 147 -10.32 4.45 -14.53
CA ALA A 147 -9.21 3.79 -15.22
C ALA A 147 -7.86 4.01 -14.49
N VAL A 148 -7.59 5.23 -14.04
CA VAL A 148 -6.41 5.53 -13.21
C VAL A 148 -6.47 4.76 -11.89
N GLY A 149 -7.64 4.71 -11.24
CA GLY A 149 -7.87 3.92 -10.04
C GLY A 149 -7.54 2.44 -10.26
N THR A 150 -7.94 1.87 -11.41
CA THR A 150 -7.59 0.48 -11.78
C THR A 150 -6.07 0.30 -11.87
N GLY A 151 -5.37 1.19 -12.55
CA GLY A 151 -3.91 1.16 -12.61
C GLY A 151 -3.25 1.26 -11.24
N ILE A 152 -3.74 2.16 -10.37
CA ILE A 152 -3.28 2.30 -8.99
C ILE A 152 -3.52 0.99 -8.22
N GLY A 153 -4.71 0.39 -8.32
CA GLY A 153 -5.05 -0.87 -7.66
C GLY A 153 -4.15 -2.03 -8.09
N VAL A 154 -3.93 -2.20 -9.40
CA VAL A 154 -3.04 -3.23 -9.96
C VAL A 154 -1.61 -3.06 -9.41
N LEU A 155 -1.02 -1.87 -9.56
CA LEU A 155 0.35 -1.61 -9.10
C LEU A 155 0.48 -1.77 -7.59
N SER A 156 -0.53 -1.37 -6.83
CA SER A 156 -0.53 -1.50 -5.37
C SER A 156 -0.61 -2.96 -4.92
N ALA A 157 -1.40 -3.79 -5.59
CA ALA A 157 -1.47 -5.23 -5.29
C ALA A 157 -0.18 -5.95 -5.69
N LEU A 158 0.44 -5.58 -6.84
CA LEU A 158 1.71 -6.13 -7.31
C LEU A 158 2.86 -5.83 -6.35
N PHE A 159 2.88 -4.65 -5.76
CA PHE A 159 4.03 -4.16 -5.00
C PHE A 159 3.74 -3.99 -3.50
N GLY A 160 2.58 -4.38 -3.01
CA GLY A 160 2.23 -4.24 -1.59
C GLY A 160 2.28 -2.79 -1.10
N ALA A 161 2.17 -1.83 -2.02
CA ALA A 161 2.23 -0.43 -1.70
C ALA A 161 0.82 0.14 -1.46
N GLY A 162 0.64 0.97 -0.44
CA GLY A 162 -0.64 1.59 -0.12
C GLY A 162 -1.13 2.66 -1.12
N GLY A 163 -0.66 2.59 -2.36
CA GLY A 163 -1.08 3.44 -3.49
C GLY A 163 -0.51 4.86 -3.48
N GLY A 164 0.04 5.32 -2.37
CA GLY A 164 0.52 6.69 -2.23
C GLY A 164 1.62 7.07 -3.21
N PHE A 165 2.48 6.13 -3.55
CA PHE A 165 3.54 6.35 -4.52
C PHE A 165 3.03 6.67 -5.94
N VAL A 166 1.86 6.16 -6.30
CA VAL A 166 1.24 6.44 -7.60
C VAL A 166 0.20 7.54 -7.48
N THR A 167 -0.63 7.50 -6.43
CA THR A 167 -1.74 8.44 -6.25
C THR A 167 -1.25 9.86 -5.96
N VAL A 168 -0.25 10.03 -5.08
CA VAL A 168 0.26 11.36 -4.72
C VAL A 168 0.86 12.09 -5.92
N PRO A 169 1.84 11.52 -6.66
CA PRO A 169 2.39 12.18 -7.84
C PRO A 169 1.35 12.38 -8.95
N PHE A 170 0.39 11.44 -9.12
CA PHE A 170 -0.69 11.61 -10.07
C PHE A 170 -1.56 12.83 -9.73
N LEU A 171 -2.08 12.93 -8.51
CA LEU A 171 -2.91 14.05 -8.08
C LEU A 171 -2.14 15.37 -8.11
N ASN A 172 -0.89 15.37 -7.63
CA ASN A 172 -0.06 16.55 -7.63
C ASN A 172 0.26 17.04 -9.06
N SER A 173 0.55 16.14 -10.00
CA SER A 173 0.76 16.50 -11.42
C SER A 173 -0.48 17.06 -12.12
N ARG A 174 -1.65 16.86 -11.54
CA ARG A 174 -2.95 17.37 -12.02
C ARG A 174 -3.40 18.67 -11.34
N GLY A 175 -2.53 19.29 -10.53
CA GLY A 175 -2.82 20.54 -9.86
C GLY A 175 -3.44 20.41 -8.46
N VAL A 176 -3.53 19.20 -7.90
CA VAL A 176 -3.96 19.04 -6.50
C VAL A 176 -2.80 19.39 -5.58
N PRO A 177 -2.95 20.32 -4.63
CA PRO A 177 -1.90 20.67 -3.68
C PRO A 177 -1.35 19.46 -2.93
N LEU A 178 -0.04 19.39 -2.75
CA LEU A 178 0.65 18.23 -2.17
C LEU A 178 0.03 17.74 -0.84
N PRO A 179 -0.30 18.59 0.14
CA PRO A 179 -0.92 18.13 1.38
C PRO A 179 -2.29 17.47 1.16
N LYS A 180 -3.10 17.99 0.23
CA LYS A 180 -4.40 17.39 -0.13
C LYS A 180 -4.22 16.10 -0.91
N ALA A 181 -3.20 16.01 -1.78
CA ALA A 181 -2.87 14.79 -2.51
C ALA A 181 -2.44 13.67 -1.55
N ILE A 182 -1.59 13.97 -0.56
CA ILE A 182 -1.16 13.05 0.50
C ILE A 182 -2.38 12.56 1.31
N ALA A 183 -3.21 13.48 1.79
CA ALA A 183 -4.40 13.17 2.58
C ALA A 183 -5.41 12.30 1.80
N THR A 184 -5.65 12.64 0.53
CA THR A 184 -6.55 11.88 -0.36
C THR A 184 -5.99 10.49 -0.66
N SER A 185 -4.68 10.39 -0.86
CA SER A 185 -3.99 9.11 -1.05
C SER A 185 -4.08 8.22 0.20
N ALA A 186 -3.91 8.78 1.39
CA ALA A 186 -4.08 8.04 2.65
C ALA A 186 -5.50 7.45 2.77
N ALA A 187 -6.52 8.18 2.32
CA ALA A 187 -7.89 7.68 2.27
C ALA A 187 -8.09 6.59 1.21
N CYS A 188 -7.44 6.69 0.05
CA CYS A 188 -7.42 5.63 -0.97
C CYS A 188 -6.68 4.36 -0.49
N GLY A 189 -5.82 4.48 0.51
CA GLY A 189 -5.07 3.35 1.08
C GLY A 189 -5.96 2.23 1.59
N PHE A 190 -7.12 2.56 2.19
CA PHE A 190 -8.06 1.55 2.68
C PHE A 190 -8.67 0.69 1.55
N PRO A 191 -9.34 1.24 0.52
CA PRO A 191 -9.87 0.43 -0.57
C PRO A 191 -8.79 -0.35 -1.34
N ILE A 192 -7.57 0.21 -1.46
CA ILE A 192 -6.43 -0.48 -2.06
C ILE A 192 -6.08 -1.72 -1.25
N ALA A 193 -5.83 -1.54 0.04
CA ALA A 193 -5.40 -2.61 0.93
C ALA A 193 -6.50 -3.67 1.11
N PHE A 194 -7.74 -3.24 1.25
CA PHE A 194 -8.90 -4.13 1.33
C PHE A 194 -9.02 -5.02 0.10
N SER A 195 -9.01 -4.41 -1.09
CA SER A 195 -9.13 -5.16 -2.34
C SER A 195 -7.94 -6.10 -2.58
N GLY A 196 -6.72 -5.62 -2.34
CA GLY A 196 -5.53 -6.44 -2.50
C GLY A 196 -5.50 -7.62 -1.53
N THR A 197 -5.76 -7.40 -0.24
CA THR A 197 -5.83 -8.46 0.77
C THR A 197 -6.90 -9.49 0.41
N LEU A 198 -8.11 -9.03 0.06
CA LEU A 198 -9.19 -9.93 -0.37
C LEU A 198 -8.79 -10.73 -1.61
N GLY A 199 -8.10 -10.11 -2.56
CA GLY A 199 -7.61 -10.77 -3.76
C GLY A 199 -6.62 -11.89 -3.44
N TYR A 200 -5.66 -11.67 -2.55
CA TYR A 200 -4.75 -12.72 -2.09
C TYR A 200 -5.47 -13.85 -1.33
N MET A 201 -6.46 -13.51 -0.51
CA MET A 201 -7.28 -14.52 0.18
C MET A 201 -8.06 -15.40 -0.80
N VAL A 202 -8.68 -14.80 -1.82
CA VAL A 202 -9.39 -15.53 -2.88
C VAL A 202 -8.43 -16.43 -3.65
N MET A 203 -7.23 -15.96 -3.98
CA MET A 203 -6.24 -16.75 -4.70
C MET A 203 -5.71 -17.92 -3.88
N GLY A 204 -5.44 -17.72 -2.57
CA GLY A 204 -5.05 -18.83 -1.68
C GLY A 204 -6.10 -19.92 -1.60
N TRP A 205 -7.37 -19.53 -1.57
CA TRP A 205 -8.50 -20.47 -1.63
C TRP A 205 -8.56 -21.22 -2.96
N TRP A 206 -8.48 -20.51 -4.08
CA TRP A 206 -8.59 -21.11 -5.42
C TRP A 206 -7.43 -22.05 -5.76
N GLN A 207 -6.24 -21.77 -5.28
CA GLN A 207 -5.06 -22.62 -5.49
C GLN A 207 -5.05 -23.85 -4.57
N GLY A 208 -6.01 -23.98 -3.65
CA GLY A 208 -6.08 -25.11 -2.72
C GLY A 208 -4.87 -25.17 -1.78
N LEU A 209 -4.25 -24.04 -1.47
CA LEU A 209 -3.06 -24.00 -0.63
C LEU A 209 -3.38 -24.42 0.81
N PRO A 210 -2.42 -25.03 1.52
CA PRO A 210 -2.53 -25.27 2.95
C PRO A 210 -2.83 -23.96 3.69
N GLY A 211 -3.94 -23.89 4.45
CA GLY A 211 -4.42 -22.66 5.08
C GLY A 211 -5.51 -21.93 4.29
N GLY A 212 -5.84 -22.35 3.06
CA GLY A 212 -6.94 -21.81 2.26
C GLY A 212 -6.83 -20.29 2.04
N ALA A 213 -7.89 -19.55 2.39
CA ALA A 213 -7.91 -18.08 2.24
C ALA A 213 -6.82 -17.36 3.03
N LEU A 214 -6.25 -17.96 4.08
CA LEU A 214 -5.20 -17.36 4.90
C LEU A 214 -3.79 -17.81 4.49
N ALA A 215 -3.65 -18.61 3.42
CA ALA A 215 -2.37 -19.19 2.99
C ALA A 215 -1.27 -18.14 2.74
N TYR A 216 -1.65 -16.95 2.27
CA TYR A 216 -0.74 -15.84 2.03
C TYR A 216 -0.66 -14.82 3.18
N LEU A 217 -1.30 -15.08 4.34
CA LEU A 217 -1.32 -14.14 5.46
C LEU A 217 -0.59 -14.71 6.67
N ASP A 218 0.49 -14.07 7.08
CA ASP A 218 1.07 -14.35 8.40
C ASP A 218 0.36 -13.52 9.47
N LEU A 219 -0.59 -14.16 10.16
CA LEU A 219 -1.39 -13.51 11.20
C LEU A 219 -0.54 -13.07 12.40
N ARG A 220 0.57 -13.76 12.71
CA ARG A 220 1.43 -13.42 13.84
C ARG A 220 2.17 -12.11 13.56
N ALA A 221 2.73 -11.97 12.36
CA ALA A 221 3.34 -10.72 11.93
C ALA A 221 2.31 -9.60 11.86
N LEU A 222 1.12 -9.87 11.28
CA LEU A 222 0.03 -8.91 11.17
C LEU A 222 -0.36 -8.33 12.53
N PHE A 223 -0.72 -9.17 13.50
CA PHE A 223 -1.17 -8.72 14.81
C PHE A 223 -0.06 -8.06 15.65
N THR A 224 1.20 -8.31 15.32
CA THR A 224 2.34 -7.65 15.97
C THR A 224 2.59 -6.25 15.38
N VAL A 225 2.50 -6.09 14.06
CA VAL A 225 2.80 -4.82 13.37
C VAL A 225 1.65 -3.83 13.48
N VAL A 226 0.39 -4.29 13.35
CA VAL A 226 -0.81 -3.44 13.29
C VAL A 226 -0.94 -2.46 14.46
N PRO A 227 -0.84 -2.88 15.74
CA PRO A 227 -1.02 -1.94 16.84
C PRO A 227 -0.05 -0.76 16.79
N MET A 228 1.24 -1.03 16.54
CA MET A 228 2.26 0.01 16.47
C MET A 228 2.07 0.89 15.24
N SER A 229 1.76 0.30 14.08
CA SER A 229 1.52 1.08 12.88
C SER A 229 0.30 2.00 12.99
N MET A 230 -0.77 1.56 13.65
CA MET A 230 -1.96 2.39 13.89
C MET A 230 -1.69 3.53 14.89
N LEU A 231 -0.86 3.31 15.90
CA LEU A 231 -0.49 4.32 16.89
C LEU A 231 0.39 5.41 16.28
N PHE A 232 1.34 5.03 15.42
CA PHE A 232 2.31 5.95 14.85
C PHE A 232 1.83 6.63 13.54
N ALA A 233 0.82 6.11 12.86
CA ALA A 233 0.29 6.74 11.65
C ALA A 233 -0.28 8.16 11.88
N PRO A 234 -1.04 8.45 12.93
CA PRO A 234 -1.46 9.82 13.24
C PRO A 234 -0.27 10.75 13.51
N VAL A 235 0.78 10.25 14.19
CA VAL A 235 1.98 11.06 14.50
C VAL A 235 2.67 11.51 13.22
N GLY A 236 2.79 10.64 12.22
CA GLY A 236 3.33 11.02 10.90
C GLY A 236 2.43 11.96 10.10
N ALA A 237 1.12 11.95 10.34
CA ALA A 237 0.17 12.82 9.67
C ALA A 237 0.15 14.26 10.25
N TYR A 238 0.71 14.50 11.45
CA TYR A 238 0.84 15.81 12.09
C TYR A 238 2.15 16.49 11.77
#